data_43e47b8dbcc1d79d08d081b742b2336c
#
_entry.id   43e47b8dbcc1d79d08d081b742b2336c
#
_cell.length_a   1.000
_cell.length_b   1.000
_cell.length_c   1.000
_cell.angle_alpha   90.00
_cell.angle_beta   90.00
_cell.angle_gamma   90.00
#
_symmetry.space_group_name_H-M   'P 1'
#
loop_
_entity.id
_entity.type
_entity.pdbx_description
1 polymer ?
#
loop_
_entity_poly.entity_id
_entity_poly.type
_entity_poly.pdbx_seq_one_letter_code
_entity_poly.pdbx_strand_id
1 'polypeptide(L)'
;GTSGLRRLSSAELGASLRALFGVEASDLLVDVPEAGSTRVPFDNDFTAQAVSTSLVQALSTFADAYAARVVADARRPVEALAGCRPSGPGDRACFEAVVRAVGRRLLRRALAVDEVTRYAGLLSYAAEEQRFDSAVELLIAALVQHPEHLYRLETGAPSAADPGLLELDQASIATRLALLVTGVLPDTRLLEAAEAGRLADPSVRRAEAARLWATPEARAHWARFHAMWLGYQGLELPPTLSAELSRETQQLYDRVLFHEDRRWLDIFALDESYLSPALAAHYGLPAPAAAAWVPARGGGVLSHGTFLVQGAKFGDTSPTLRGARLFERVLCGHLGPPPVDVDTDNPPPGGPSACKTERYAMRQIPACAGCHIVTDDLGFGLENLGVTGQWRDAEAGRPACTIDGRGRALAQIFTGPRELGQVLSRAPEVERCATRQLFRYVVGRPEAPADQATLDALAAQLATTPRFREVVLALAASPALVHRVR
;
A
#
# COMPACT_ATOMS: atom_id res chain seq x y z
N GLY A 1 -15.53 -2.44 -14.48
CA GLY A 1 -14.41 -3.06 -15.18
C GLY A 1 -14.29 -4.54 -14.90
N THR A 2 -13.47 -5.26 -15.65
CA THR A 2 -13.18 -6.67 -15.40
C THR A 2 -12.44 -6.84 -14.09
N SER A 3 -12.81 -7.86 -13.31
CA SER A 3 -12.16 -8.28 -12.08
C SER A 3 -11.60 -9.69 -12.32
N GLY A 4 -10.30 -9.85 -12.19
CA GLY A 4 -9.63 -11.15 -12.31
C GLY A 4 -9.54 -11.88 -10.98
N LEU A 5 -9.07 -13.10 -11.01
CA LEU A 5 -8.71 -13.86 -9.83
C LEU A 5 -7.46 -13.23 -9.20
N ARG A 6 -7.62 -12.52 -8.09
CA ARG A 6 -6.55 -11.82 -7.39
C ARG A 6 -6.08 -12.60 -6.17
N ARG A 7 -4.83 -12.99 -6.13
CA ARG A 7 -4.19 -13.50 -4.93
C ARG A 7 -3.95 -12.35 -3.94
N LEU A 8 -4.08 -12.62 -2.65
CA LEU A 8 -3.63 -11.70 -1.60
C LEU A 8 -2.12 -11.48 -1.76
N SER A 9 -1.67 -10.25 -1.61
CA SER A 9 -0.23 -9.99 -1.50
C SER A 9 0.31 -10.53 -0.17
N SER A 10 1.62 -10.76 -0.07
CA SER A 10 2.25 -11.20 1.19
C SER A 10 1.92 -10.26 2.35
N ALA A 11 1.84 -8.96 2.08
CA ALA A 11 1.43 -7.99 3.09
C ALA A 11 -0.03 -8.13 3.51
N GLU A 12 -0.97 -8.33 2.57
CA GLU A 12 -2.39 -8.57 2.88
C GLU A 12 -2.58 -9.90 3.62
N LEU A 13 -1.86 -10.95 3.20
CA LEU A 13 -1.87 -12.27 3.84
C LEU A 13 -1.35 -12.18 5.28
N GLY A 14 -0.16 -11.62 5.48
CA GLY A 14 0.45 -11.47 6.81
C GLY A 14 -0.39 -10.60 7.73
N ALA A 15 -0.89 -9.46 7.25
CA ALA A 15 -1.75 -8.59 8.05
C ALA A 15 -3.07 -9.28 8.45
N SER A 16 -3.68 -10.07 7.54
CA SER A 16 -4.91 -10.82 7.82
C SER A 16 -4.71 -11.89 8.88
N LEU A 17 -3.62 -12.63 8.78
CA LEU A 17 -3.26 -13.67 9.73
C LEU A 17 -2.92 -13.08 11.11
N ARG A 18 -2.19 -11.97 11.14
CA ARG A 18 -1.91 -11.24 12.38
C ARG A 18 -3.19 -10.70 13.03
N ALA A 19 -4.10 -10.14 12.24
CA ALA A 19 -5.40 -9.66 12.74
C ALA A 19 -6.27 -10.77 13.30
N LEU A 20 -6.14 -12.01 12.79
CA LEU A 20 -6.90 -13.16 13.26
C LEU A 20 -6.29 -13.80 14.50
N PHE A 21 -4.98 -14.06 14.51
CA PHE A 21 -4.32 -14.86 15.53
C PHE A 21 -3.47 -14.04 16.51
N GLY A 22 -3.20 -12.76 16.22
CA GLY A 22 -2.30 -11.93 17.01
C GLY A 22 -0.82 -12.27 16.83
N VAL A 23 -0.47 -13.13 15.87
CA VAL A 23 0.88 -13.65 15.63
C VAL A 23 1.46 -13.04 14.34
N GLU A 24 2.69 -12.54 14.41
CA GLU A 24 3.37 -11.93 13.28
C GLU A 24 3.76 -13.00 12.23
N ALA A 25 3.64 -12.65 10.95
CA ALA A 25 3.88 -13.52 9.82
C ALA A 25 4.90 -12.97 8.80
N SER A 26 5.25 -11.69 8.90
CA SER A 26 6.01 -10.98 7.87
C SER A 26 7.39 -11.56 7.62
N ASP A 27 8.09 -12.02 8.66
CA ASP A 27 9.40 -12.65 8.58
C ASP A 27 9.37 -14.02 7.88
N LEU A 28 8.25 -14.74 7.96
CA LEU A 28 8.05 -16.02 7.27
C LEU A 28 7.62 -15.85 5.80
N LEU A 29 7.15 -14.67 5.43
CA LEU A 29 6.68 -14.36 4.07
C LEU A 29 7.77 -13.83 3.13
N VAL A 30 8.99 -13.61 3.62
CA VAL A 30 10.11 -13.04 2.85
C VAL A 30 10.44 -13.89 1.63
N ASP A 31 10.36 -15.20 1.73
CA ASP A 31 10.67 -16.14 0.63
C ASP A 31 9.47 -16.45 -0.27
N VAL A 32 8.29 -15.91 0.02
CA VAL A 32 7.10 -16.08 -0.83
C VAL A 32 7.22 -15.15 -2.05
N PRO A 33 7.28 -15.70 -3.29
CA PRO A 33 7.44 -14.87 -4.47
C PRO A 33 6.27 -13.91 -4.67
N GLU A 34 6.59 -12.62 -4.80
CA GLU A 34 5.63 -11.59 -5.18
C GLU A 34 5.73 -11.27 -6.67
N ALA A 35 4.57 -11.07 -7.29
CA ALA A 35 4.52 -10.64 -8.67
C ALA A 35 4.83 -9.14 -8.75
N GLY A 36 5.98 -8.79 -9.31
CA GLY A 36 6.30 -7.41 -9.64
C GLY A 36 5.51 -6.95 -10.87
N SER A 37 4.72 -5.90 -10.73
CA SER A 37 4.09 -5.24 -11.88
C SER A 37 5.02 -4.18 -12.46
N THR A 38 5.22 -4.19 -13.78
CA THR A 38 5.89 -3.10 -14.50
C THR A 38 4.92 -1.99 -14.92
N ARG A 39 3.62 -2.22 -14.77
CA ARG A 39 2.54 -1.34 -15.26
C ARG A 39 1.97 -0.41 -14.18
N VAL A 40 1.97 -0.88 -12.93
CA VAL A 40 1.50 -0.12 -11.77
C VAL A 40 2.46 -0.32 -10.60
N PRO A 41 2.57 0.65 -9.68
CA PRO A 41 3.53 0.56 -8.57
C PRO A 41 3.05 -0.32 -7.40
N PHE A 42 2.05 -1.16 -7.61
CA PHE A 42 1.37 -1.92 -6.55
C PHE A 42 1.61 -3.42 -6.71
N ASP A 43 1.79 -4.11 -5.60
CA ASP A 43 2.05 -5.56 -5.53
C ASP A 43 0.79 -6.42 -5.65
N ASN A 44 -0.37 -5.79 -5.71
CA ASN A 44 -1.66 -6.46 -5.83
C ASN A 44 -2.21 -6.48 -7.28
N ASP A 45 -1.38 -6.17 -8.27
CA ASP A 45 -1.76 -6.25 -9.69
C ASP A 45 -1.98 -7.70 -10.12
N PHE A 46 -3.25 -8.11 -10.21
CA PHE A 46 -3.58 -9.48 -10.58
C PHE A 46 -3.17 -9.83 -12.02
N THR A 47 -2.94 -8.85 -12.89
CA THR A 47 -2.51 -9.10 -14.28
C THR A 47 -1.05 -9.54 -14.36
N ALA A 48 -0.28 -9.31 -13.31
CA ALA A 48 1.11 -9.77 -13.18
C ALA A 48 1.23 -11.06 -12.34
N GLN A 49 0.17 -11.47 -11.63
CA GLN A 49 0.20 -12.65 -10.78
C GLN A 49 0.16 -13.93 -11.62
N ALA A 50 1.10 -14.84 -11.36
CA ALA A 50 1.14 -16.16 -11.95
C ALA A 50 1.33 -17.23 -10.87
N VAL A 51 0.79 -18.42 -11.12
CA VAL A 51 1.06 -19.57 -10.26
C VAL A 51 2.31 -20.27 -10.77
N SER A 52 3.24 -20.59 -9.86
CA SER A 52 4.46 -21.35 -10.15
C SER A 52 4.68 -22.42 -9.09
N THR A 53 5.47 -23.42 -9.41
CA THR A 53 5.85 -24.47 -8.45
C THR A 53 6.58 -23.85 -7.24
N SER A 54 7.45 -22.86 -7.47
CA SER A 54 8.17 -22.17 -6.39
C SER A 54 7.22 -21.43 -5.45
N LEU A 55 6.19 -20.76 -5.99
CA LEU A 55 5.15 -20.12 -5.18
C LEU A 55 4.40 -21.12 -4.31
N VAL A 56 3.98 -22.26 -4.89
CA VAL A 56 3.24 -23.30 -4.16
C VAL A 56 4.10 -23.88 -3.03
N GLN A 57 5.38 -24.18 -3.31
CA GLN A 57 6.32 -24.68 -2.30
C GLN A 57 6.55 -23.67 -1.19
N ALA A 58 6.80 -22.40 -1.53
CA ALA A 58 7.02 -21.34 -0.54
C ALA A 58 5.78 -21.12 0.34
N LEU A 59 4.57 -21.13 -0.24
CA LEU A 59 3.33 -21.04 0.53
C LEU A 59 3.11 -22.25 1.44
N SER A 60 3.49 -23.47 1.01
CA SER A 60 3.40 -24.66 1.87
C SER A 60 4.36 -24.53 3.06
N THR A 61 5.63 -24.20 2.81
CA THR A 61 6.63 -23.99 3.88
C THR A 61 6.19 -22.89 4.83
N PHE A 62 5.68 -21.79 4.30
CA PHE A 62 5.13 -20.69 5.10
C PHE A 62 3.98 -21.16 5.98
N ALA A 63 3.01 -21.87 5.42
CA ALA A 63 1.81 -22.29 6.14
C ALA A 63 2.14 -23.24 7.31
N ASP A 64 3.06 -24.19 7.09
CA ASP A 64 3.52 -25.12 8.13
C ASP A 64 4.24 -24.36 9.26
N ALA A 65 5.19 -23.48 8.92
CA ALA A 65 5.92 -22.68 9.90
C ALA A 65 4.99 -21.73 10.68
N TYR A 66 4.04 -21.10 9.98
CA TYR A 66 3.09 -20.19 10.61
C TYR A 66 2.12 -20.93 11.54
N ALA A 67 1.59 -22.08 11.13
CA ALA A 67 0.70 -22.90 11.95
C ALA A 67 1.38 -23.34 13.26
N ALA A 68 2.63 -23.83 13.18
CA ALA A 68 3.43 -24.17 14.35
C ALA A 68 3.62 -22.97 15.30
N ARG A 69 3.91 -21.78 14.74
CA ARG A 69 4.02 -20.54 15.52
C ARG A 69 2.71 -20.15 16.19
N VAL A 70 1.58 -20.23 15.49
CA VAL A 70 0.25 -19.94 16.07
C VAL A 70 -0.07 -20.87 17.23
N VAL A 71 0.19 -22.16 17.09
CA VAL A 71 -0.05 -23.13 18.17
C VAL A 71 0.84 -22.86 19.38
N ALA A 72 2.10 -22.47 19.16
CA ALA A 72 3.02 -22.14 20.25
C ALA A 72 2.63 -20.83 20.97
N ASP A 73 2.29 -19.77 20.21
CA ASP A 73 2.20 -18.42 20.77
C ASP A 73 0.74 -17.95 20.96
N ALA A 74 -0.22 -18.51 20.22
CA ALA A 74 -1.60 -18.03 20.16
C ALA A 74 -2.66 -19.11 20.48
N ARG A 75 -2.33 -20.11 21.25
CA ARG A 75 -3.30 -21.15 21.65
C ARG A 75 -4.56 -20.56 22.29
N ARG A 76 -4.41 -19.59 23.21
CA ARG A 76 -5.55 -18.93 23.87
C ARG A 76 -6.45 -18.15 22.90
N PRO A 77 -5.95 -17.37 21.95
CA PRO A 77 -6.76 -16.78 20.89
C PRO A 77 -7.55 -17.81 20.07
N VAL A 78 -6.99 -18.98 19.74
CA VAL A 78 -7.72 -20.04 19.03
C VAL A 78 -8.83 -20.63 19.91
N GLU A 79 -8.56 -20.92 21.18
CA GLU A 79 -9.56 -21.39 22.15
C GLU A 79 -10.68 -20.36 22.35
N ALA A 80 -10.34 -19.09 22.46
CA ALA A 80 -11.31 -17.99 22.59
C ALA A 80 -12.18 -17.84 21.35
N LEU A 81 -11.60 -17.96 20.15
CA LEU A 81 -12.32 -17.92 18.87
C LEU A 81 -13.30 -19.10 18.76
N ALA A 82 -12.90 -20.28 19.21
CA ALA A 82 -13.71 -21.50 19.18
C ALA A 82 -14.74 -21.58 20.33
N GLY A 83 -14.53 -20.82 21.41
CA GLY A 83 -15.37 -20.84 22.59
C GLY A 83 -15.24 -22.12 23.44
N CYS A 84 -14.11 -22.85 23.27
CA CYS A 84 -13.88 -24.10 24.01
C CYS A 84 -12.42 -24.25 24.42
N ARG A 85 -12.19 -25.13 25.45
CA ARG A 85 -10.87 -25.65 25.81
C ARG A 85 -10.89 -27.16 25.69
N PRO A 86 -9.92 -27.78 25.03
CA PRO A 86 -9.91 -29.21 24.85
C PRO A 86 -9.72 -29.93 26.19
N SER A 87 -10.53 -30.97 26.43
CA SER A 87 -10.44 -31.85 27.58
C SER A 87 -9.36 -32.93 27.43
N GLY A 88 -8.86 -33.14 26.23
CA GLY A 88 -7.81 -34.09 25.88
C GLY A 88 -7.52 -34.13 24.38
N PRO A 89 -6.54 -34.95 23.95
CA PRO A 89 -6.14 -35.02 22.52
C PRO A 89 -7.28 -35.40 21.57
N GLY A 90 -8.21 -36.24 22.02
CA GLY A 90 -9.34 -36.70 21.21
C GLY A 90 -10.64 -35.90 21.38
N ASP A 91 -10.61 -34.68 21.91
CA ASP A 91 -11.83 -33.88 22.13
C ASP A 91 -12.41 -33.41 20.78
N ARG A 92 -13.26 -34.26 20.22
CA ARG A 92 -13.89 -34.01 18.91
C ARG A 92 -14.81 -32.80 18.91
N ALA A 93 -15.56 -32.58 20.00
CA ALA A 93 -16.52 -31.49 20.08
C ALA A 93 -15.81 -30.12 20.04
N CYS A 94 -14.74 -29.99 20.83
CA CYS A 94 -13.92 -28.76 20.80
C CYS A 94 -13.21 -28.61 19.48
N PHE A 95 -12.66 -29.68 18.88
CA PHE A 95 -11.98 -29.58 17.59
C PHE A 95 -12.94 -29.15 16.46
N GLU A 96 -14.16 -29.70 16.42
CA GLU A 96 -15.17 -29.24 15.44
C GLU A 96 -15.55 -27.76 15.65
N ALA A 97 -15.58 -27.27 16.89
CA ALA A 97 -15.77 -25.84 17.15
C ALA A 97 -14.58 -25.00 16.61
N VAL A 98 -13.34 -25.47 16.79
CA VAL A 98 -12.14 -24.83 16.20
C VAL A 98 -12.22 -24.83 14.66
N VAL A 99 -12.57 -25.96 14.05
CA VAL A 99 -12.75 -26.06 12.59
C VAL A 99 -13.74 -25.02 12.07
N ARG A 100 -14.92 -24.91 12.71
CA ARG A 100 -15.95 -23.94 12.32
C ARG A 100 -15.48 -22.51 12.49
N ALA A 101 -14.88 -22.19 13.63
CA ALA A 101 -14.49 -20.84 13.97
C ALA A 101 -13.33 -20.33 13.09
N VAL A 102 -12.24 -21.11 13.00
CA VAL A 102 -11.06 -20.76 12.19
C VAL A 102 -11.39 -20.77 10.70
N GLY A 103 -12.11 -21.82 10.26
CA GLY A 103 -12.51 -21.96 8.87
C GLY A 103 -13.42 -20.82 8.39
N ARG A 104 -14.42 -20.42 9.20
CA ARG A 104 -15.29 -19.27 8.90
C ARG A 104 -14.48 -17.98 8.67
N ARG A 105 -13.45 -17.75 9.49
CA ARG A 105 -12.62 -16.54 9.39
C ARG A 105 -11.69 -16.59 8.17
N LEU A 106 -11.04 -17.72 7.92
CA LEU A 106 -10.09 -17.84 6.81
C LEU A 106 -10.81 -17.97 5.45
N LEU A 107 -11.90 -18.75 5.37
CA LEU A 107 -12.68 -18.91 4.13
C LEU A 107 -13.77 -17.85 3.95
N ARG A 108 -13.98 -16.98 4.95
CA ARG A 108 -14.91 -15.82 4.93
C ARG A 108 -16.39 -16.20 4.77
N ARG A 109 -16.73 -17.45 5.08
CA ARG A 109 -18.10 -18.01 5.06
C ARG A 109 -18.22 -19.13 6.10
N ALA A 110 -19.43 -19.47 6.45
CA ALA A 110 -19.66 -20.69 7.20
C ALA A 110 -19.21 -21.91 6.38
N LEU A 111 -18.60 -22.88 7.05
CA LEU A 111 -18.25 -24.16 6.43
C LEU A 111 -19.50 -25.04 6.30
N ALA A 112 -19.59 -25.78 5.17
CA ALA A 112 -20.59 -26.81 5.00
C ALA A 112 -20.33 -27.99 5.94
N VAL A 113 -21.38 -28.81 6.16
CA VAL A 113 -21.28 -29.94 7.11
C VAL A 113 -20.24 -30.97 6.69
N ASP A 114 -20.12 -31.23 5.39
CA ASP A 114 -19.13 -32.14 4.82
C ASP A 114 -17.69 -31.58 4.93
N GLU A 115 -17.51 -30.27 4.79
CA GLU A 115 -16.21 -29.60 5.03
C GLU A 115 -15.79 -29.75 6.49
N VAL A 116 -16.71 -29.49 7.43
CA VAL A 116 -16.43 -29.66 8.87
C VAL A 116 -16.06 -31.11 9.16
N THR A 117 -16.81 -32.06 8.60
CA THR A 117 -16.55 -33.50 8.80
C THR A 117 -15.17 -33.90 8.25
N ARG A 118 -14.82 -33.39 7.06
CA ARG A 118 -13.52 -33.65 6.44
C ARG A 118 -12.37 -33.12 7.28
N TYR A 119 -12.43 -31.85 7.73
CA TYR A 119 -11.40 -31.27 8.58
C TYR A 119 -11.37 -31.88 9.98
N ALA A 120 -12.52 -32.30 10.53
CA ALA A 120 -12.57 -33.02 11.81
C ALA A 120 -11.82 -34.35 11.78
N GLY A 121 -11.60 -34.93 10.59
CA GLY A 121 -10.75 -36.11 10.42
C GLY A 121 -9.29 -35.91 10.81
N LEU A 122 -8.79 -34.67 10.81
CA LEU A 122 -7.42 -34.35 11.28
C LEU A 122 -7.20 -34.65 12.76
N LEU A 123 -8.28 -34.86 13.54
CA LEU A 123 -8.17 -35.21 14.95
C LEU A 123 -7.47 -36.58 15.17
N SER A 124 -7.41 -37.45 14.16
CA SER A 124 -6.66 -38.71 14.24
C SER A 124 -5.18 -38.48 14.55
N TYR A 125 -4.57 -37.44 13.99
CA TYR A 125 -3.17 -37.08 14.24
C TYR A 125 -2.95 -36.63 15.70
N ALA A 126 -3.92 -35.91 16.28
CA ALA A 126 -3.86 -35.52 17.68
C ALA A 126 -3.89 -36.77 18.60
N ALA A 127 -4.67 -37.79 18.25
CA ALA A 127 -4.73 -39.03 18.98
C ALA A 127 -3.43 -39.85 18.87
N GLU A 128 -2.81 -39.88 17.68
CA GLU A 128 -1.53 -40.56 17.46
C GLU A 128 -0.39 -39.87 18.23
N GLU A 129 -0.30 -38.55 18.20
CA GLU A 129 0.73 -37.76 18.86
C GLU A 129 0.42 -37.45 20.35
N GLN A 130 -0.73 -37.84 20.84
CA GLN A 130 -1.23 -37.52 22.18
C GLN A 130 -1.24 -36.01 22.47
N ARG A 131 -1.48 -35.20 21.43
CA ARG A 131 -1.44 -33.74 21.49
C ARG A 131 -2.55 -33.12 20.64
N PHE A 132 -3.55 -32.48 21.24
CA PHE A 132 -4.65 -31.80 20.54
C PHE A 132 -4.15 -30.75 19.55
N ASP A 133 -3.09 -30.04 19.92
CA ASP A 133 -2.52 -28.98 19.15
C ASP A 133 -1.97 -29.43 17.78
N SER A 134 -1.59 -30.72 17.62
CA SER A 134 -1.15 -31.27 16.33
C SER A 134 -2.26 -31.23 15.27
N ALA A 135 -3.51 -31.51 15.68
CA ALA A 135 -4.64 -31.39 14.75
C ALA A 135 -4.96 -29.91 14.42
N VAL A 136 -4.82 -29.01 15.39
CA VAL A 136 -5.00 -27.56 15.18
C VAL A 136 -3.94 -27.00 14.23
N GLU A 137 -2.69 -27.41 14.38
CA GLU A 137 -1.57 -27.04 13.52
C GLU A 137 -1.83 -27.45 12.08
N LEU A 138 -2.19 -28.72 11.83
CA LEU A 138 -2.55 -29.23 10.51
C LEU A 138 -3.76 -28.51 9.91
N LEU A 139 -4.77 -28.20 10.72
CA LEU A 139 -5.94 -27.44 10.27
C LEU A 139 -5.56 -26.03 9.78
N ILE A 140 -4.77 -25.32 10.58
CA ILE A 140 -4.33 -23.96 10.22
C ILE A 140 -3.48 -24.01 8.94
N ALA A 141 -2.52 -24.92 8.86
CA ALA A 141 -1.68 -25.09 7.67
C ALA A 141 -2.52 -25.37 6.42
N ALA A 142 -3.51 -26.29 6.51
CA ALA A 142 -4.40 -26.59 5.42
C ALA A 142 -5.28 -25.41 4.99
N LEU A 143 -5.83 -24.67 5.93
CA LEU A 143 -6.71 -23.52 5.64
C LEU A 143 -5.94 -22.30 5.13
N VAL A 144 -4.71 -22.07 5.61
CA VAL A 144 -3.84 -20.97 5.11
C VAL A 144 -3.48 -21.18 3.64
N GLN A 145 -3.31 -22.42 3.20
CA GLN A 145 -3.03 -22.79 1.80
C GLN A 145 -4.29 -22.91 0.94
N HIS A 146 -5.48 -22.85 1.53
CA HIS A 146 -6.73 -23.06 0.80
C HIS A 146 -6.93 -21.96 -0.26
N PRO A 147 -7.32 -22.30 -1.51
CA PRO A 147 -7.51 -21.31 -2.57
C PRO A 147 -8.48 -20.18 -2.21
N GLU A 148 -9.56 -20.50 -1.49
CA GLU A 148 -10.48 -19.45 -1.00
C GLU A 148 -9.82 -18.51 0.00
N HIS A 149 -8.80 -18.94 0.75
CA HIS A 149 -8.05 -18.05 1.63
C HIS A 149 -7.08 -17.18 0.83
N LEU A 150 -6.30 -17.81 -0.05
CA LEU A 150 -5.23 -17.13 -0.80
C LEU A 150 -5.75 -16.17 -1.86
N TYR A 151 -6.91 -16.44 -2.44
CA TYR A 151 -7.46 -15.66 -3.54
C TYR A 151 -8.75 -14.93 -3.14
N ARG A 152 -8.93 -13.76 -3.70
CA ARG A 152 -10.20 -13.04 -3.66
C ARG A 152 -11.13 -13.66 -4.69
N LEU A 153 -11.84 -14.71 -4.28
CA LEU A 153 -12.92 -15.29 -5.06
C LEU A 153 -14.15 -14.38 -4.97
N GLU A 154 -14.70 -14.04 -6.12
CA GLU A 154 -15.87 -13.18 -6.22
C GLU A 154 -16.99 -13.98 -6.90
N THR A 155 -17.93 -14.43 -6.11
CA THR A 155 -19.09 -15.18 -6.51
C THR A 155 -20.35 -14.31 -6.47
N GLY A 156 -21.37 -14.70 -7.21
CA GLY A 156 -22.62 -13.94 -7.30
C GLY A 156 -23.54 -14.47 -8.40
N ALA A 157 -24.62 -13.75 -8.66
CA ALA A 157 -25.60 -14.05 -9.69
C ALA A 157 -25.62 -12.98 -10.78
N PRO A 158 -26.09 -13.27 -12.01
CA PRO A 158 -26.32 -12.25 -13.01
C PRO A 158 -27.24 -11.15 -12.46
N SER A 159 -26.86 -9.88 -12.63
CA SER A 159 -27.67 -8.78 -12.18
C SER A 159 -28.98 -8.70 -12.99
N ALA A 160 -30.10 -8.50 -12.29
CA ALA A 160 -31.40 -8.34 -12.95
C ALA A 160 -31.49 -7.06 -13.79
N ALA A 161 -30.73 -6.02 -13.41
CA ALA A 161 -30.71 -4.73 -14.11
C ALA A 161 -29.80 -4.74 -15.35
N ASP A 162 -28.68 -5.52 -15.30
CA ASP A 162 -27.71 -5.64 -16.40
C ASP A 162 -27.10 -7.04 -16.40
N PRO A 163 -27.53 -7.93 -17.32
CA PRO A 163 -27.01 -9.29 -17.40
C PRO A 163 -25.51 -9.41 -17.72
N GLY A 164 -24.87 -8.33 -18.17
CA GLY A 164 -23.41 -8.23 -18.36
C GLY A 164 -22.64 -8.07 -17.03
N LEU A 165 -23.37 -7.83 -15.94
CA LEU A 165 -22.81 -7.70 -14.60
C LEU A 165 -23.17 -8.93 -13.73
N LEU A 166 -22.26 -9.28 -12.83
CA LEU A 166 -22.58 -10.11 -11.67
C LEU A 166 -22.87 -9.19 -10.47
N GLU A 167 -23.98 -9.42 -9.81
CA GLU A 167 -24.24 -8.94 -8.47
C GLU A 167 -23.59 -9.89 -7.48
N LEU A 168 -22.65 -9.39 -6.70
CA LEU A 168 -21.83 -10.20 -5.81
C LEU A 168 -22.63 -10.68 -4.60
N ASP A 169 -22.29 -11.88 -4.13
CA ASP A 169 -22.82 -12.36 -2.86
C ASP A 169 -22.26 -11.58 -1.68
N GLN A 170 -22.89 -11.76 -0.53
CA GLN A 170 -22.57 -10.99 0.68
C GLN A 170 -21.13 -11.25 1.20
N ALA A 171 -20.61 -12.46 1.05
CA ALA A 171 -19.25 -12.81 1.47
C ALA A 171 -18.21 -12.12 0.57
N SER A 172 -18.46 -12.07 -0.74
CA SER A 172 -17.66 -11.33 -1.71
C SER A 172 -17.67 -9.82 -1.43
N ILE A 173 -18.85 -9.25 -1.10
CA ILE A 173 -18.99 -7.84 -0.70
C ILE A 173 -18.21 -7.55 0.59
N ALA A 174 -18.33 -8.39 1.62
CA ALA A 174 -17.58 -8.26 2.86
C ALA A 174 -16.06 -8.28 2.61
N THR A 175 -15.60 -9.20 1.78
CA THR A 175 -14.18 -9.32 1.42
C THR A 175 -13.67 -8.07 0.70
N ARG A 176 -14.42 -7.57 -0.29
CA ARG A 176 -14.07 -6.33 -0.99
C ARG A 176 -14.02 -5.13 -0.04
N LEU A 177 -15.02 -5.01 0.84
CA LEU A 177 -15.10 -3.90 1.78
C LEU A 177 -13.94 -3.90 2.78
N ALA A 178 -13.62 -5.06 3.35
CA ALA A 178 -12.52 -5.21 4.30
C ALA A 178 -11.18 -4.90 3.64
N LEU A 179 -10.87 -5.51 2.49
CA LEU A 179 -9.64 -5.26 1.75
C LEU A 179 -9.54 -3.82 1.25
N LEU A 180 -10.64 -3.20 0.84
CA LEU A 180 -10.67 -1.78 0.46
C LEU A 180 -10.21 -0.89 1.61
N VAL A 181 -10.72 -1.11 2.82
CA VAL A 181 -10.51 -0.15 3.93
C VAL A 181 -9.28 -0.47 4.74
N THR A 182 -8.99 -1.74 4.97
CA THR A 182 -7.97 -2.19 5.93
C THR A 182 -6.86 -3.05 5.35
N GLY A 183 -7.02 -3.54 4.11
CA GLY A 183 -6.08 -4.50 3.53
C GLY A 183 -6.04 -5.86 4.24
N VAL A 184 -6.99 -6.15 5.13
CA VAL A 184 -7.12 -7.44 5.82
C VAL A 184 -8.47 -8.08 5.52
N LEU A 185 -8.59 -9.38 5.80
CA LEU A 185 -9.83 -10.12 5.62
C LEU A 185 -10.91 -9.69 6.62
N PRO A 186 -12.21 -9.92 6.33
CA PRO A 186 -13.32 -9.47 7.16
C PRO A 186 -13.20 -9.92 8.61
N ASP A 187 -13.49 -9.03 9.54
CA ASP A 187 -13.65 -9.36 10.96
C ASP A 187 -15.00 -10.05 11.22
N THR A 188 -15.19 -10.56 12.44
CA THR A 188 -16.39 -11.29 12.82
C THR A 188 -17.65 -10.46 12.60
N ARG A 189 -17.63 -9.18 12.96
CA ARG A 189 -18.80 -8.28 12.82
C ARG A 189 -19.18 -8.05 11.36
N LEU A 190 -18.19 -7.89 10.48
CA LEU A 190 -18.46 -7.73 9.05
C LEU A 190 -18.99 -9.02 8.41
N LEU A 191 -18.50 -10.19 8.85
CA LEU A 191 -19.05 -11.49 8.44
C LEU A 191 -20.50 -11.67 8.92
N GLU A 192 -20.82 -11.29 10.14
CA GLU A 192 -22.22 -11.30 10.65
C GLU A 192 -23.14 -10.37 9.87
N ALA A 193 -22.65 -9.20 9.45
CA ALA A 193 -23.39 -8.31 8.59
C ALA A 193 -23.66 -8.93 7.21
N ALA A 194 -22.68 -9.65 6.66
CA ALA A 194 -22.80 -10.39 5.40
C ALA A 194 -23.80 -11.55 5.53
N GLU A 195 -23.66 -12.39 6.54
CA GLU A 195 -24.55 -13.52 6.80
C GLU A 195 -26.02 -13.09 6.99
N ALA A 196 -26.23 -11.91 7.55
CA ALA A 196 -27.56 -11.30 7.71
C ALA A 196 -28.06 -10.57 6.44
N GLY A 197 -27.33 -10.61 5.31
CA GLY A 197 -27.72 -9.97 4.06
C GLY A 197 -27.65 -8.44 4.07
N ARG A 198 -27.09 -7.83 5.11
CA ARG A 198 -27.16 -6.38 5.33
C ARG A 198 -26.23 -5.54 4.43
N LEU A 199 -25.23 -6.16 3.82
CA LEU A 199 -24.27 -5.44 2.98
C LEU A 199 -24.81 -5.07 1.59
N ALA A 200 -26.02 -5.47 1.25
CA ALA A 200 -26.75 -4.94 0.09
C ALA A 200 -27.03 -3.43 0.23
N ASP A 201 -27.27 -2.97 1.45
CA ASP A 201 -27.56 -1.56 1.75
C ASP A 201 -26.27 -0.71 1.71
N PRO A 202 -26.19 0.32 0.83
CA PRO A 202 -25.01 1.20 0.76
C PRO A 202 -24.75 1.99 2.05
N SER A 203 -25.78 2.29 2.83
CA SER A 203 -25.64 2.99 4.11
C SER A 203 -24.93 2.09 5.16
N VAL A 204 -25.26 0.81 5.18
CA VAL A 204 -24.60 -0.18 6.04
C VAL A 204 -23.13 -0.36 5.63
N ARG A 205 -22.86 -0.48 4.32
CA ARG A 205 -21.47 -0.57 3.84
C ARG A 205 -20.66 0.66 4.22
N ARG A 206 -21.23 1.87 4.08
CA ARG A 206 -20.58 3.10 4.50
C ARG A 206 -20.30 3.14 6.00
N ALA A 207 -21.25 2.69 6.82
CA ALA A 207 -21.10 2.64 8.29
C ALA A 207 -20.01 1.64 8.71
N GLU A 208 -19.97 0.44 8.12
CA GLU A 208 -18.92 -0.54 8.38
C GLU A 208 -17.55 -0.05 7.87
N ALA A 209 -17.49 0.60 6.70
CA ALA A 209 -16.26 1.24 6.23
C ALA A 209 -15.76 2.33 7.19
N ALA A 210 -16.65 3.16 7.74
CA ALA A 210 -16.29 4.18 8.72
C ALA A 210 -15.76 3.57 10.03
N ARG A 211 -16.33 2.45 10.46
CA ARG A 211 -15.84 1.70 11.62
C ARG A 211 -14.44 1.12 11.37
N LEU A 212 -14.25 0.46 10.24
CA LEU A 212 -12.97 -0.14 9.84
C LEU A 212 -11.89 0.92 9.65
N TRP A 213 -12.25 2.12 9.15
CA TRP A 213 -11.31 3.24 9.01
C TRP A 213 -10.62 3.63 10.31
N ALA A 214 -11.29 3.47 11.44
CA ALA A 214 -10.75 3.82 12.76
C ALA A 214 -9.73 2.81 13.31
N THR A 215 -9.47 1.71 12.60
CA THR A 215 -8.57 0.64 13.08
C THR A 215 -7.09 0.91 12.74
N PRO A 216 -6.15 0.30 13.49
CA PRO A 216 -4.72 0.36 13.16
C PRO A 216 -4.41 -0.23 11.77
N GLU A 217 -5.14 -1.26 11.34
CA GLU A 217 -4.97 -1.91 10.04
C GLU A 217 -5.25 -0.93 8.90
N ALA A 218 -6.28 -0.09 9.01
CA ALA A 218 -6.56 0.94 8.01
C ALA A 218 -5.41 1.95 7.89
N ARG A 219 -4.81 2.37 9.02
CA ARG A 219 -3.65 3.27 9.02
C ARG A 219 -2.46 2.65 8.32
N ALA A 220 -2.14 1.40 8.64
CA ALA A 220 -1.05 0.65 8.02
C ALA A 220 -1.28 0.45 6.51
N HIS A 221 -2.50 0.08 6.13
CA HIS A 221 -2.91 -0.13 4.74
C HIS A 221 -2.71 1.12 3.87
N TRP A 222 -3.20 2.27 4.35
CA TRP A 222 -3.13 3.51 3.58
C TRP A 222 -1.74 4.14 3.63
N ALA A 223 -0.98 3.98 4.70
CA ALA A 223 0.44 4.33 4.72
C ALA A 223 1.22 3.53 3.67
N ARG A 224 0.94 2.22 3.57
CA ARG A 224 1.53 1.33 2.56
C ARG A 224 1.14 1.72 1.12
N PHE A 225 -0.13 2.06 0.87
CA PHE A 225 -0.57 2.60 -0.42
C PHE A 225 0.28 3.80 -0.85
N HIS A 226 0.47 4.79 0.03
CA HIS A 226 1.26 5.97 -0.27
C HIS A 226 2.75 5.65 -0.48
N ALA A 227 3.28 4.70 0.29
CA ALA A 227 4.67 4.24 0.13
C ALA A 227 4.90 3.61 -1.25
N MET A 228 3.97 2.77 -1.71
CA MET A 228 4.02 2.19 -3.05
C MET A 228 3.78 3.22 -4.15
N TRP A 229 2.76 4.07 -4.00
CA TRP A 229 2.46 5.13 -4.96
C TRP A 229 3.66 6.04 -5.17
N LEU A 230 4.26 6.54 -4.09
CA LEU A 230 5.38 7.48 -4.15
C LEU A 230 6.76 6.79 -4.28
N GLY A 231 6.81 5.45 -4.17
CA GLY A 231 7.97 4.63 -4.52
C GLY A 231 9.04 4.52 -3.44
N TYR A 232 8.74 4.75 -2.16
CA TYR A 232 9.74 4.68 -1.07
C TYR A 232 9.63 3.41 -0.20
N GLN A 233 9.14 2.31 -0.74
CA GLN A 233 9.23 1.00 -0.08
C GLN A 233 10.64 0.42 -0.23
N GLY A 234 11.08 -0.36 0.76
CA GLY A 234 12.34 -1.12 0.69
C GLY A 234 13.58 -0.22 0.58
N LEU A 235 13.64 0.87 1.35
CA LEU A 235 14.77 1.80 1.32
C LEU A 235 16.05 1.13 1.82
N GLU A 236 17.09 1.11 0.99
CA GLU A 236 18.43 0.66 1.36
C GLU A 236 19.18 1.78 2.12
N LEU A 237 18.85 1.93 3.39
CA LEU A 237 19.43 2.91 4.31
C LEU A 237 19.85 2.23 5.61
N PRO A 238 20.79 2.83 6.37
CA PRO A 238 21.11 2.35 7.71
C PRO A 238 19.81 2.23 8.55
N PRO A 239 19.62 1.12 9.29
CA PRO A 239 18.35 0.82 9.96
C PRO A 239 17.79 1.93 10.85
N THR A 240 18.67 2.60 11.61
CA THR A 240 18.28 3.72 12.49
C THR A 240 17.74 4.90 11.70
N LEU A 241 18.44 5.30 10.62
CA LEU A 241 17.99 6.41 9.76
C LEU A 241 16.70 6.03 9.04
N SER A 242 16.60 4.82 8.49
CA SER A 242 15.39 4.32 7.84
C SER A 242 14.18 4.38 8.77
N ALA A 243 14.35 3.98 10.03
CA ALA A 243 13.27 4.02 11.03
C ALA A 243 12.82 5.46 11.35
N GLU A 244 13.76 6.41 11.49
CA GLU A 244 13.45 7.81 11.76
C GLU A 244 12.70 8.48 10.59
N LEU A 245 13.20 8.29 9.36
CA LEU A 245 12.58 8.82 8.14
C LEU A 245 11.19 8.19 7.90
N SER A 246 11.05 6.90 8.14
CA SER A 246 9.76 6.21 8.02
C SER A 246 8.75 6.71 9.04
N ARG A 247 9.18 6.96 10.28
CA ARG A 247 8.34 7.53 11.33
C ARG A 247 7.85 8.93 10.96
N GLU A 248 8.73 9.80 10.48
CA GLU A 248 8.37 11.14 10.00
C GLU A 248 7.24 11.07 8.98
N THR A 249 7.43 10.23 7.95
CA THR A 249 6.48 10.12 6.84
C THR A 249 5.17 9.45 7.28
N GLN A 250 5.21 8.47 8.17
CA GLN A 250 4.01 7.86 8.74
C GLN A 250 3.20 8.87 9.55
N GLN A 251 3.84 9.71 10.37
CA GLN A 251 3.18 10.75 11.14
C GLN A 251 2.51 11.79 10.23
N LEU A 252 3.09 12.12 9.08
CA LEU A 252 2.44 12.98 8.08
C LEU A 252 1.09 12.41 7.64
N TYR A 253 1.06 11.14 7.25
CA TYR A 253 -0.20 10.50 6.81
C TYR A 253 -1.19 10.36 7.95
N ASP A 254 -0.74 9.96 9.13
CA ASP A 254 -1.59 9.87 10.31
C ASP A 254 -2.26 11.22 10.62
N ARG A 255 -1.50 12.31 10.57
CA ARG A 255 -2.02 13.66 10.82
C ARG A 255 -3.00 14.09 9.74
N VAL A 256 -2.61 14.01 8.46
CA VAL A 256 -3.42 14.52 7.34
C VAL A 256 -4.67 13.71 7.12
N LEU A 257 -4.57 12.35 7.16
CA LEU A 257 -5.66 11.47 6.73
C LEU A 257 -6.56 11.02 7.88
N PHE A 258 -6.04 10.89 9.11
CA PHE A 258 -6.76 10.25 10.21
C PHE A 258 -7.04 11.18 11.40
N HIS A 259 -6.12 12.05 11.78
CA HIS A 259 -6.30 12.90 12.95
C HIS A 259 -7.00 14.21 12.64
N GLU A 260 -6.50 14.96 11.65
CA GLU A 260 -7.04 16.27 11.29
C GLU A 260 -8.02 16.20 10.11
N ASP A 261 -8.09 15.05 9.42
CA ASP A 261 -8.96 14.83 8.26
C ASP A 261 -8.91 16.00 7.26
N ARG A 262 -7.67 16.39 6.91
CA ARG A 262 -7.38 17.50 5.98
C ARG A 262 -7.69 17.11 4.54
N ARG A 263 -7.47 18.03 3.62
CA ARG A 263 -7.45 17.70 2.19
C ARG A 263 -6.38 16.63 1.93
N TRP A 264 -6.71 15.63 1.12
CA TRP A 264 -5.78 14.53 0.83
C TRP A 264 -4.41 15.02 0.35
N LEU A 265 -4.41 15.96 -0.63
CA LEU A 265 -3.18 16.44 -1.24
C LEU A 265 -2.37 17.40 -0.35
N ASP A 266 -2.84 17.73 0.86
CA ASP A 266 -2.03 18.45 1.85
C ASP A 266 -0.82 17.61 2.31
N ILE A 267 -0.77 16.31 1.98
CA ILE A 267 0.45 15.49 2.10
C ILE A 267 1.65 16.10 1.37
N PHE A 268 1.42 16.93 0.34
CA PHE A 268 2.45 17.66 -0.40
C PHE A 268 2.69 19.08 0.12
N ALA A 269 1.81 19.64 0.94
CA ALA A 269 1.83 21.07 1.27
C ALA A 269 2.05 21.38 2.74
N LEU A 270 2.19 20.36 3.61
CA LEU A 270 2.38 20.61 5.05
C LEU A 270 3.73 21.30 5.30
N ASP A 271 3.71 22.37 6.12
CA ASP A 271 4.89 23.18 6.43
C ASP A 271 5.65 22.69 7.67
N GLU A 272 5.06 21.78 8.42
CA GLU A 272 5.62 21.16 9.61
C GLU A 272 6.03 19.71 9.33
N SER A 273 7.03 19.23 10.07
CA SER A 273 7.41 17.82 10.07
C SER A 273 7.50 17.27 11.49
N TYR A 274 7.27 15.96 11.64
CA TYR A 274 7.39 15.26 12.92
C TYR A 274 8.83 14.77 13.10
N LEU A 275 9.62 15.52 13.85
CA LEU A 275 11.04 15.26 13.97
C LEU A 275 11.42 14.80 15.39
N SER A 276 12.22 13.74 15.45
CA SER A 276 13.03 13.44 16.63
C SER A 276 14.20 14.43 16.72
N PRO A 277 14.84 14.57 17.90
CA PRO A 277 16.07 15.36 18.01
C PRO A 277 17.16 14.93 17.02
N ALA A 278 17.30 13.62 16.80
CA ALA A 278 18.28 13.05 15.89
C ALA A 278 17.98 13.38 14.42
N LEU A 279 16.71 13.26 14.01
CA LEU A 279 16.29 13.57 12.64
C LEU A 279 16.35 15.09 12.36
N ALA A 280 15.99 15.94 13.33
CA ALA A 280 16.15 17.38 13.19
C ALA A 280 17.62 17.76 12.98
N ALA A 281 18.53 17.20 13.77
CA ALA A 281 19.97 17.40 13.59
C ALA A 281 20.46 16.90 12.22
N HIS A 282 19.96 15.74 11.74
CA HIS A 282 20.27 15.23 10.41
C HIS A 282 19.85 16.19 9.29
N TYR A 283 18.70 16.86 9.43
CA TYR A 283 18.22 17.85 8.47
C TYR A 283 18.85 19.24 8.61
N GLY A 284 19.67 19.47 9.65
CA GLY A 284 20.22 20.78 9.97
C GLY A 284 19.14 21.76 10.47
N LEU A 285 18.15 21.24 11.20
CA LEU A 285 17.07 22.01 11.83
C LEU A 285 17.26 22.09 13.36
N PRO A 286 16.68 23.11 14.02
CA PRO A 286 16.66 23.18 15.49
C PRO A 286 16.03 21.89 16.07
N ALA A 287 16.78 21.21 16.95
CA ALA A 287 16.32 19.96 17.54
C ALA A 287 15.27 20.23 18.64
N PRO A 288 14.08 19.60 18.59
CA PRO A 288 13.13 19.65 19.69
C PRO A 288 13.66 18.85 20.90
N ALA A 289 13.13 19.10 22.10
CA ALA A 289 13.52 18.35 23.30
C ALA A 289 13.11 16.86 23.24
N ALA A 290 12.02 16.55 22.54
CA ALA A 290 11.52 15.21 22.25
C ALA A 290 10.89 15.20 20.85
N ALA A 291 10.57 14.03 20.31
CA ALA A 291 9.91 13.92 19.01
C ALA A 291 8.59 14.72 18.99
N ALA A 292 8.46 15.67 18.09
CA ALA A 292 7.34 16.61 18.01
C ALA A 292 7.14 17.15 16.59
N TRP A 293 5.98 17.72 16.35
CA TRP A 293 5.72 18.54 15.17
C TRP A 293 6.41 19.90 15.31
N VAL A 294 7.25 20.23 14.36
CA VAL A 294 8.02 21.49 14.32
C VAL A 294 7.94 22.11 12.93
N PRO A 295 8.06 23.44 12.81
CA PRO A 295 8.23 24.09 11.52
C PRO A 295 9.44 23.50 10.78
N ALA A 296 9.22 23.15 9.50
CA ALA A 296 10.23 22.51 8.66
C ALA A 296 10.37 23.24 7.30
N ARG A 297 10.95 22.57 6.32
CA ARG A 297 11.20 23.14 4.99
C ARG A 297 9.93 23.31 4.15
N GLY A 298 8.80 22.75 4.58
CA GLY A 298 7.55 22.70 3.83
C GLY A 298 7.58 21.67 2.71
N GLY A 299 6.48 21.61 1.96
CA GLY A 299 6.35 20.62 0.88
C GLY A 299 5.96 19.22 1.34
N GLY A 300 5.62 19.04 2.61
CA GLY A 300 5.20 17.74 3.15
C GLY A 300 6.17 16.63 2.76
N VAL A 301 5.64 15.52 2.21
CA VAL A 301 6.44 14.34 1.82
C VAL A 301 7.55 14.65 0.80
N LEU A 302 7.44 15.71 0.01
CA LEU A 302 8.46 16.09 -0.98
C LEU A 302 9.80 16.47 -0.34
N SER A 303 9.80 16.89 0.93
CA SER A 303 11.00 17.23 1.69
C SER A 303 11.47 16.09 2.61
N HIS A 304 10.73 15.01 2.73
CA HIS A 304 11.11 13.86 3.55
C HIS A 304 12.21 13.03 2.91
N GLY A 305 13.17 12.59 3.70
CA GLY A 305 14.27 11.74 3.23
C GLY A 305 13.80 10.43 2.60
N THR A 306 12.66 9.87 3.01
CA THR A 306 12.04 8.69 2.38
C THR A 306 11.75 8.90 0.90
N PHE A 307 11.20 10.04 0.52
CA PHE A 307 10.89 10.39 -0.87
C PHE A 307 12.16 10.77 -1.64
N LEU A 308 13.04 11.56 -1.03
CA LEU A 308 14.20 12.16 -1.68
C LEU A 308 15.27 11.13 -2.08
N VAL A 309 15.46 10.09 -1.28
CA VAL A 309 16.47 9.05 -1.54
C VAL A 309 16.22 8.30 -2.85
N GLN A 310 14.97 8.23 -3.31
CA GLN A 310 14.61 7.62 -4.59
C GLN A 310 15.17 8.37 -5.82
N GLY A 311 15.51 9.64 -5.66
CA GLY A 311 16.11 10.49 -6.69
C GLY A 311 17.63 10.59 -6.58
N ALA A 312 18.29 9.65 -5.90
CA ALA A 312 19.74 9.56 -5.84
C ALA A 312 20.31 8.65 -6.93
N LYS A 313 21.45 9.02 -7.47
CA LYS A 313 22.24 8.20 -8.39
C LYS A 313 23.71 8.60 -8.29
N PHE A 314 24.62 7.66 -8.45
CA PHE A 314 26.08 7.89 -8.40
C PHE A 314 26.58 8.56 -7.09
N GLY A 315 25.92 8.25 -5.97
CA GLY A 315 26.27 8.82 -4.66
C GLY A 315 25.87 10.27 -4.42
N ASP A 316 25.10 10.88 -5.35
CA ASP A 316 24.59 12.24 -5.24
C ASP A 316 23.11 12.28 -5.68
N THR A 317 22.49 13.45 -5.57
CA THR A 317 21.14 13.73 -6.08
C THR A 317 21.15 13.81 -7.60
N SER A 318 20.04 13.37 -8.22
CA SER A 318 19.83 13.49 -9.66
C SER A 318 18.57 14.32 -9.94
N PRO A 319 18.69 15.55 -10.48
CA PRO A 319 17.54 16.36 -10.88
C PRO A 319 16.60 15.60 -11.82
N THR A 320 17.16 14.93 -12.83
CA THR A 320 16.38 14.13 -13.79
C THR A 320 15.56 13.04 -13.10
N LEU A 321 16.16 12.25 -12.19
CA LEU A 321 15.41 11.18 -11.49
C LEU A 321 14.36 11.74 -10.54
N ARG A 322 14.65 12.83 -9.80
CA ARG A 322 13.68 13.50 -8.93
C ARG A 322 12.49 13.99 -9.72
N GLY A 323 12.75 14.65 -10.84
CA GLY A 323 11.70 15.14 -11.71
C GLY A 323 10.93 14.02 -12.42
N ALA A 324 11.60 12.97 -12.89
CA ALA A 324 10.95 11.80 -13.47
C ALA A 324 9.98 11.15 -12.48
N ARG A 325 10.40 10.98 -11.21
CA ARG A 325 9.53 10.45 -10.14
C ARG A 325 8.29 11.31 -9.92
N LEU A 326 8.46 12.63 -9.85
CA LEU A 326 7.32 13.55 -9.73
C LEU A 326 6.40 13.47 -10.95
N PHE A 327 6.97 13.48 -12.15
CA PHE A 327 6.20 13.43 -13.39
C PHE A 327 5.40 12.13 -13.52
N GLU A 328 6.02 10.99 -13.30
CA GLU A 328 5.35 9.69 -13.44
C GLU A 328 4.40 9.37 -12.29
N ARG A 329 4.81 9.66 -11.05
CA ARG A 329 4.06 9.23 -9.85
C ARG A 329 3.00 10.23 -9.43
N VAL A 330 3.29 11.54 -9.50
CA VAL A 330 2.40 12.59 -8.98
C VAL A 330 1.57 13.24 -10.10
N LEU A 331 2.13 13.32 -11.32
CA LEU A 331 1.41 13.87 -12.47
C LEU A 331 0.86 12.79 -13.42
N CYS A 332 1.16 11.50 -13.16
CA CYS A 332 0.80 10.38 -14.03
C CYS A 332 1.25 10.55 -15.48
N GLY A 333 2.34 11.27 -15.69
CA GLY A 333 2.98 11.38 -17.00
C GLY A 333 3.64 10.05 -17.38
N HIS A 334 3.96 9.91 -18.64
CA HIS A 334 4.66 8.73 -19.14
C HIS A 334 5.98 9.16 -19.79
N LEU A 335 7.07 8.61 -19.32
CA LEU A 335 8.39 8.72 -19.92
C LEU A 335 8.69 7.40 -20.65
N GLY A 336 9.07 7.52 -21.92
CA GLY A 336 9.62 6.36 -22.63
C GLY A 336 11.00 5.97 -22.07
N PRO A 337 11.51 4.77 -22.40
CA PRO A 337 12.89 4.43 -22.07
C PRO A 337 13.85 5.40 -22.74
N PRO A 338 15.02 5.65 -22.12
CA PRO A 338 16.07 6.44 -22.79
C PRO A 338 16.47 5.78 -24.10
N PRO A 339 16.92 6.57 -25.13
CA PRO A 339 17.47 6.00 -26.35
C PRO A 339 18.61 5.01 -26.04
N VAL A 340 18.74 3.97 -26.85
CA VAL A 340 19.66 2.85 -26.62
C VAL A 340 21.15 3.24 -26.64
N ASP A 341 21.48 4.39 -27.22
CA ASP A 341 22.82 4.94 -27.32
C ASP A 341 23.15 5.94 -26.19
N VAL A 342 22.21 6.18 -25.28
CA VAL A 342 22.43 7.06 -24.13
C VAL A 342 23.05 6.28 -22.97
N ASP A 343 24.24 6.71 -22.54
CA ASP A 343 24.87 6.17 -21.35
C ASP A 343 24.14 6.65 -20.09
N THR A 344 23.42 5.74 -19.47
CA THR A 344 22.72 5.98 -18.20
C THR A 344 23.50 5.46 -16.99
N ASP A 345 24.61 4.73 -17.20
CA ASP A 345 25.32 4.05 -16.14
C ASP A 345 26.49 4.86 -15.59
N ASN A 346 26.85 5.93 -16.29
CA ASN A 346 27.88 6.88 -15.87
C ASN A 346 27.27 8.25 -15.54
N PRO A 347 27.91 9.04 -14.63
CA PRO A 347 27.50 10.41 -14.36
C PRO A 347 27.50 11.25 -15.63
N PRO A 348 26.59 12.24 -15.77
CA PRO A 348 26.59 13.16 -16.90
C PRO A 348 27.97 13.79 -17.11
N PRO A 349 28.45 13.93 -18.36
CA PRO A 349 29.77 14.45 -18.67
C PRO A 349 29.96 15.88 -18.16
N GLY A 350 31.17 16.22 -17.75
CA GLY A 350 31.56 17.55 -17.28
C GLY A 350 32.89 17.50 -16.53
N GLY A 351 33.64 18.57 -16.60
CA GLY A 351 34.90 18.70 -15.86
C GLY A 351 34.68 18.73 -14.33
N PRO A 352 35.76 18.61 -13.54
CA PRO A 352 35.68 18.62 -12.06
C PRO A 352 35.01 19.88 -11.48
N SER A 353 35.04 21.01 -12.21
CA SER A 353 34.46 22.28 -11.80
C SER A 353 33.05 22.52 -12.34
N ALA A 354 32.53 21.68 -13.26
CA ALA A 354 31.24 21.87 -13.86
C ALA A 354 30.09 21.69 -12.83
N CYS A 355 29.20 22.66 -12.74
CA CYS A 355 28.00 22.60 -11.93
C CYS A 355 26.94 21.66 -12.52
N LYS A 356 25.99 21.17 -11.70
CA LYS A 356 24.89 20.31 -12.18
C LYS A 356 24.10 20.95 -13.31
N THR A 357 23.85 22.25 -13.24
CA THR A 357 23.17 23.00 -14.28
C THR A 357 23.88 22.91 -15.64
N GLU A 358 25.21 22.79 -15.65
CA GLU A 358 26.01 22.60 -16.87
C GLU A 358 26.02 21.13 -17.28
N ARG A 359 26.24 20.22 -16.32
CA ARG A 359 26.31 18.76 -16.57
C ARG A 359 24.96 18.18 -17.04
N TYR A 360 23.84 18.71 -16.55
CA TYR A 360 22.47 18.31 -16.92
C TYR A 360 21.89 19.24 -18.02
N ALA A 361 22.72 19.80 -18.89
CA ALA A 361 22.28 20.64 -20.00
C ALA A 361 21.61 19.85 -21.15
N MET A 362 21.20 18.59 -20.94
CA MET A 362 20.54 17.72 -21.92
C MET A 362 19.26 18.34 -22.51
N ARG A 363 18.57 19.20 -21.75
CA ARG A 363 17.42 19.97 -22.25
C ARG A 363 17.74 20.92 -23.44
N GLN A 364 19.03 21.22 -23.67
CA GLN A 364 19.48 22.02 -24.81
C GLN A 364 19.75 21.17 -26.05
N ILE A 365 19.77 19.85 -25.94
CA ILE A 365 19.99 18.91 -27.03
C ILE A 365 18.61 18.52 -27.59
N PRO A 366 18.29 18.80 -28.86
CA PRO A 366 16.95 18.54 -29.42
C PRO A 366 16.43 17.12 -29.23
N ALA A 367 17.29 16.10 -29.35
CA ALA A 367 16.91 14.69 -29.13
C ALA A 367 16.58 14.34 -27.67
N CYS A 368 17.09 15.10 -26.68
CA CYS A 368 16.92 14.87 -25.26
C CYS A 368 15.87 15.80 -24.63
N ALA A 369 15.63 16.94 -25.28
CA ALA A 369 14.80 18.05 -24.77
C ALA A 369 13.37 17.60 -24.40
N GLY A 370 12.78 16.67 -25.17
CA GLY A 370 11.39 16.22 -24.95
C GLY A 370 11.11 15.70 -23.55
N CYS A 371 12.06 14.98 -22.93
CA CYS A 371 11.95 14.48 -21.57
C CYS A 371 12.58 15.48 -20.56
N HIS A 372 13.79 15.95 -20.83
CA HIS A 372 14.58 16.72 -19.87
C HIS A 372 14.03 18.12 -19.54
N ILE A 373 13.25 18.75 -20.43
CA ILE A 373 12.54 20.01 -20.12
C ILE A 373 11.55 19.81 -18.97
N VAL A 374 10.89 18.66 -18.92
CA VAL A 374 9.91 18.39 -17.87
C VAL A 374 10.58 17.87 -16.61
N THR A 375 11.45 16.87 -16.75
CA THR A 375 12.04 16.19 -15.59
C THR A 375 13.04 17.08 -14.87
N ASP A 376 13.95 17.74 -15.60
CA ASP A 376 15.02 18.49 -14.96
C ASP A 376 14.49 19.76 -14.27
N ASP A 377 13.54 20.46 -14.91
CA ASP A 377 12.91 21.64 -14.30
C ASP A 377 12.16 21.30 -13.00
N LEU A 378 11.51 20.12 -12.92
CA LEU A 378 10.89 19.65 -11.68
C LEU A 378 11.94 19.31 -10.61
N GLY A 379 12.99 18.60 -11.01
CA GLY A 379 13.96 18.07 -10.06
C GLY A 379 14.94 19.12 -9.53
N PHE A 380 15.36 20.08 -10.33
CA PHE A 380 16.24 21.17 -9.88
C PHE A 380 15.65 21.98 -8.73
N GLY A 381 14.33 22.14 -8.69
CA GLY A 381 13.64 22.78 -7.60
C GLY A 381 13.77 22.08 -6.23
N LEU A 382 14.28 20.85 -6.20
CA LEU A 382 14.50 20.08 -4.97
C LEU A 382 16.01 19.90 -4.65
N GLU A 383 16.92 20.47 -5.41
CA GLU A 383 18.37 20.26 -5.26
C GLU A 383 18.98 20.87 -3.99
N ASN A 384 18.30 21.80 -3.33
CA ASN A 384 18.67 22.24 -1.98
C ASN A 384 18.56 21.12 -0.94
N LEU A 385 17.82 20.05 -1.22
CA LEU A 385 17.69 18.88 -0.37
C LEU A 385 18.67 17.81 -0.82
N GLY A 386 19.57 17.40 0.05
CA GLY A 386 20.50 16.28 -0.17
C GLY A 386 19.80 14.96 -0.41
N VAL A 387 20.55 13.86 -0.51
CA VAL A 387 20.03 12.52 -0.79
C VAL A 387 18.96 12.10 0.23
N THR A 388 19.17 12.38 1.49
CA THR A 388 18.27 12.03 2.59
C THR A 388 17.72 13.28 3.32
N GLY A 389 17.61 14.43 2.62
CA GLY A 389 16.89 15.61 3.10
C GLY A 389 17.72 16.69 3.80
N GLN A 390 19.06 16.51 3.93
CA GLN A 390 19.91 17.57 4.47
C GLN A 390 19.88 18.80 3.57
N TRP A 391 19.78 19.99 4.19
CA TRP A 391 19.81 21.23 3.42
C TRP A 391 21.20 21.58 2.94
N ARG A 392 21.30 22.10 1.73
CA ARG A 392 22.53 22.60 1.12
C ARG A 392 22.25 23.81 0.22
N ASP A 393 23.14 24.79 0.28
CA ASP A 393 23.08 26.00 -0.55
C ASP A 393 24.01 25.89 -1.78
N ALA A 394 24.87 24.85 -1.82
CA ALA A 394 25.76 24.56 -2.91
C ALA A 394 25.94 23.04 -3.10
N GLU A 395 26.43 22.64 -4.26
CA GLU A 395 26.72 21.22 -4.53
C GLU A 395 27.83 20.68 -3.62
N ALA A 396 27.70 19.40 -3.21
CA ALA A 396 28.71 18.76 -2.38
C ALA A 396 30.09 18.79 -3.04
N GLY A 397 31.09 19.30 -2.31
CA GLY A 397 32.46 19.45 -2.80
C GLY A 397 32.67 20.55 -3.86
N ARG A 398 31.64 21.34 -4.19
CA ARG A 398 31.67 22.43 -5.18
C ARG A 398 31.01 23.72 -4.66
N PRO A 399 31.64 24.44 -3.75
CA PRO A 399 31.03 25.62 -3.11
C PRO A 399 30.72 26.77 -4.08
N ALA A 400 31.34 26.80 -5.26
CA ALA A 400 31.03 27.77 -6.31
C ALA A 400 29.74 27.45 -7.07
N CYS A 401 29.26 26.21 -6.99
CA CYS A 401 28.03 25.76 -7.64
C CYS A 401 26.85 25.97 -6.67
N THR A 402 26.38 27.20 -6.57
CA THR A 402 25.23 27.55 -5.71
C THR A 402 23.94 26.98 -6.26
N ILE A 403 23.02 26.63 -5.35
CA ILE A 403 21.72 26.05 -5.66
C ILE A 403 20.64 27.07 -5.32
N ASP A 404 19.90 27.52 -6.32
CA ASP A 404 18.81 28.49 -6.14
C ASP A 404 17.45 27.83 -5.84
N GLY A 405 17.35 26.50 -5.99
CA GLY A 405 16.13 25.74 -5.76
C GLY A 405 15.00 26.07 -6.73
N ARG A 406 15.31 26.75 -7.84
CA ARG A 406 14.30 27.17 -8.81
C ARG A 406 13.95 26.03 -9.75
N GLY A 407 12.63 25.80 -9.90
CA GLY A 407 12.08 24.81 -10.80
C GLY A 407 10.82 25.28 -11.51
N ARG A 408 10.23 24.40 -12.31
CA ARG A 408 8.97 24.62 -13.01
C ARG A 408 8.08 23.39 -12.92
N ALA A 409 6.83 23.58 -12.51
CA ALA A 409 5.79 22.55 -12.47
C ALA A 409 4.50 23.10 -13.06
N LEU A 410 3.85 22.37 -13.96
CA LEU A 410 2.54 22.75 -14.54
C LEU A 410 2.52 24.20 -15.05
N ALA A 411 3.57 24.59 -15.79
CA ALA A 411 3.80 25.94 -16.31
C ALA A 411 4.02 27.03 -15.24
N GLN A 412 4.06 26.70 -13.95
CA GLN A 412 4.35 27.65 -12.85
C GLN A 412 5.81 27.53 -12.40
N ILE A 413 6.45 28.66 -12.15
CA ILE A 413 7.78 28.70 -11.53
C ILE A 413 7.59 28.57 -10.04
N PHE A 414 8.47 27.80 -9.38
CA PHE A 414 8.49 27.62 -7.93
C PHE A 414 9.92 27.63 -7.42
N THR A 415 10.08 27.86 -6.11
CA THR A 415 11.36 27.79 -5.43
C THR A 415 11.27 26.89 -4.22
N GLY A 416 12.00 25.77 -4.27
CA GLY A 416 12.07 24.79 -3.19
C GLY A 416 10.80 23.95 -2.98
N PRO A 417 10.84 23.05 -1.98
CA PRO A 417 9.78 22.06 -1.77
C PRO A 417 8.46 22.69 -1.32
N ARG A 418 8.50 23.79 -0.57
CA ARG A 418 7.29 24.48 -0.07
C ARG A 418 6.40 24.98 -1.19
N GLU A 419 6.96 25.75 -2.12
CA GLU A 419 6.18 26.29 -3.24
C GLU A 419 5.76 25.19 -4.21
N LEU A 420 6.64 24.20 -4.47
CA LEU A 420 6.26 23.04 -5.26
C LEU A 420 5.06 22.31 -4.64
N GLY A 421 5.08 22.09 -3.35
CA GLY A 421 3.97 21.45 -2.64
C GLY A 421 2.66 22.24 -2.75
N GLN A 422 2.72 23.58 -2.68
CA GLN A 422 1.56 24.43 -2.88
C GLN A 422 0.99 24.33 -4.29
N VAL A 423 1.86 24.26 -5.31
CA VAL A 423 1.45 24.05 -6.71
C VAL A 423 0.78 22.68 -6.87
N LEU A 424 1.43 21.61 -6.40
CA LEU A 424 0.94 20.25 -6.58
C LEU A 424 -0.35 19.96 -5.82
N SER A 425 -0.47 20.44 -4.58
CA SER A 425 -1.64 20.18 -3.73
C SER A 425 -2.95 20.82 -4.23
N ARG A 426 -2.87 21.75 -5.18
CA ARG A 426 -4.01 22.47 -5.76
C ARG A 426 -4.26 22.16 -7.22
N ALA A 427 -3.41 21.33 -7.82
CA ALA A 427 -3.45 21.05 -9.25
C ALA A 427 -4.49 19.97 -9.59
N PRO A 428 -5.46 20.24 -10.49
CA PRO A 428 -6.41 19.24 -10.94
C PRO A 428 -5.75 18.01 -11.60
N GLU A 429 -4.58 18.19 -12.21
CA GLU A 429 -3.75 17.11 -12.76
C GLU A 429 -3.34 16.11 -11.69
N VAL A 430 -2.92 16.63 -10.52
CA VAL A 430 -2.53 15.81 -9.36
C VAL A 430 -3.75 15.12 -8.75
N GLU A 431 -4.89 15.79 -8.67
CA GLU A 431 -6.15 15.17 -8.20
C GLU A 431 -6.55 14.00 -9.10
N ARG A 432 -6.51 14.18 -10.42
CA ARG A 432 -6.77 13.09 -11.37
C ARG A 432 -5.76 11.96 -11.29
N CYS A 433 -4.49 12.27 -11.10
CA CYS A 433 -3.46 11.25 -10.91
C CYS A 433 -3.66 10.48 -9.60
N ALA A 434 -3.89 11.16 -8.49
CA ALA A 434 -4.11 10.54 -7.18
C ALA A 434 -5.31 9.58 -7.21
N THR A 435 -6.44 9.99 -7.81
CA THR A 435 -7.62 9.12 -7.95
C THR A 435 -7.38 7.95 -8.88
N ARG A 436 -6.56 8.10 -9.94
CA ARG A 436 -6.12 7.01 -10.80
C ARG A 436 -5.25 6.01 -10.05
N GLN A 437 -4.32 6.46 -9.23
CA GLN A 437 -3.49 5.58 -8.41
C GLN A 437 -4.33 4.85 -7.37
N LEU A 438 -5.27 5.53 -6.72
CA LEU A 438 -6.23 4.90 -5.82
C LEU A 438 -7.05 3.80 -6.53
N PHE A 439 -7.57 4.09 -7.72
CA PHE A 439 -8.30 3.11 -8.53
C PHE A 439 -7.44 1.87 -8.83
N ARG A 440 -6.21 2.06 -9.32
CA ARG A 440 -5.27 0.97 -9.62
C ARG A 440 -5.03 0.07 -8.41
N TYR A 441 -4.85 0.69 -7.25
CA TYR A 441 -4.63 -0.03 -6.00
C TYR A 441 -5.85 -0.83 -5.55
N VAL A 442 -7.02 -0.19 -5.54
CA VAL A 442 -8.27 -0.82 -5.07
C VAL A 442 -8.72 -1.95 -6.01
N VAL A 443 -8.61 -1.74 -7.32
CA VAL A 443 -9.02 -2.73 -8.32
C VAL A 443 -7.96 -3.81 -8.52
N GLY A 444 -6.68 -3.49 -8.31
CA GLY A 444 -5.54 -4.40 -8.50
C GLY A 444 -5.18 -4.60 -9.97
N ARG A 445 -5.29 -3.56 -10.79
CA ARG A 445 -4.86 -3.56 -12.20
C ARG A 445 -4.74 -2.13 -12.76
N PRO A 446 -4.07 -1.94 -13.89
CA PRO A 446 -4.19 -0.71 -14.65
C PRO A 446 -5.64 -0.43 -15.09
N GLU A 447 -5.95 0.84 -15.30
CA GLU A 447 -7.23 1.24 -15.89
C GLU A 447 -7.36 0.83 -17.36
N ALA A 448 -8.59 0.59 -17.78
CA ALA A 448 -8.98 0.37 -19.17
C ALA A 448 -9.92 1.49 -19.64
N PRO A 449 -10.14 1.67 -20.95
CA PRO A 449 -11.04 2.71 -21.46
C PRO A 449 -12.46 2.67 -20.83
N ALA A 450 -12.95 1.48 -20.52
CA ALA A 450 -14.26 1.28 -19.86
C ALA A 450 -14.32 1.81 -18.41
N ASP A 451 -13.19 2.09 -17.79
CA ASP A 451 -13.12 2.59 -16.41
C ASP A 451 -13.20 4.13 -16.33
N GLN A 452 -13.17 4.83 -17.47
CA GLN A 452 -13.08 6.29 -17.51
C GLN A 452 -14.19 6.98 -16.71
N ALA A 453 -15.43 6.51 -16.83
CA ALA A 453 -16.57 7.07 -16.07
C ALA A 453 -16.38 6.92 -14.54
N THR A 454 -15.77 5.83 -14.09
CA THR A 454 -15.43 5.62 -12.67
C THR A 454 -14.33 6.57 -12.21
N LEU A 455 -13.30 6.76 -13.03
CA LEU A 455 -12.21 7.69 -12.74
C LEU A 455 -12.70 9.13 -12.67
N ASP A 456 -13.57 9.54 -13.60
CA ASP A 456 -14.18 10.87 -13.61
C ASP A 456 -15.06 11.10 -12.38
N ALA A 457 -15.83 10.10 -11.96
CA ALA A 457 -16.65 10.17 -10.75
C ALA A 457 -15.78 10.29 -9.47
N LEU A 458 -14.64 9.56 -9.40
CA LEU A 458 -13.70 9.67 -8.29
C LEU A 458 -13.02 11.03 -8.23
N ALA A 459 -12.61 11.58 -9.39
CA ALA A 459 -12.02 12.90 -9.47
C ALA A 459 -13.03 13.99 -9.08
N ALA A 460 -14.27 13.90 -9.53
CA ALA A 460 -15.36 14.80 -9.14
C ALA A 460 -15.66 14.71 -7.63
N GLN A 461 -15.66 13.51 -7.07
CA GLN A 461 -15.82 13.31 -5.63
C GLN A 461 -14.69 13.99 -4.84
N LEU A 462 -13.44 13.82 -5.26
CA LEU A 462 -12.28 14.44 -4.61
C LEU A 462 -12.33 15.97 -4.73
N ALA A 463 -12.70 16.51 -5.88
CA ALA A 463 -12.85 17.96 -6.08
C ALA A 463 -13.94 18.56 -5.18
N THR A 464 -15.03 17.84 -4.95
CA THR A 464 -16.15 18.29 -4.10
C THR A 464 -15.85 18.12 -2.62
N THR A 465 -15.26 16.98 -2.25
CA THR A 465 -14.93 16.62 -0.86
C THR A 465 -13.49 16.14 -0.83
N PRO A 466 -12.51 17.05 -0.68
CA PRO A 466 -11.09 16.75 -0.91
C PRO A 466 -10.43 15.96 0.24
N ARG A 467 -11.22 15.18 0.98
CA ARG A 467 -10.77 14.35 2.11
C ARG A 467 -10.66 12.90 1.67
N PHE A 468 -9.51 12.30 1.90
CA PHE A 468 -9.23 10.93 1.49
C PHE A 468 -10.23 9.92 2.09
N ARG A 469 -10.54 10.07 3.37
CA ARG A 469 -11.55 9.26 4.07
C ARG A 469 -12.88 9.24 3.31
N GLU A 470 -13.38 10.40 2.89
CA GLU A 470 -14.68 10.51 2.22
C GLU A 470 -14.68 9.83 0.84
N VAL A 471 -13.55 9.87 0.12
CA VAL A 471 -13.40 9.12 -1.15
C VAL A 471 -13.48 7.62 -0.90
N VAL A 472 -12.81 7.10 0.13
CA VAL A 472 -12.85 5.67 0.50
C VAL A 472 -14.27 5.25 0.93
N LEU A 473 -14.94 6.07 1.76
CA LEU A 473 -16.33 5.79 2.18
C LEU A 473 -17.33 5.86 1.03
N ALA A 474 -17.12 6.76 0.07
CA ALA A 474 -17.95 6.82 -1.14
C ALA A 474 -17.76 5.57 -2.02
N LEU A 475 -16.51 5.09 -2.19
CA LEU A 475 -16.23 3.83 -2.86
C LEU A 475 -16.93 2.65 -2.18
N ALA A 476 -16.88 2.57 -0.85
CA ALA A 476 -17.54 1.54 -0.06
C ALA A 476 -19.06 1.51 -0.27
N ALA A 477 -19.69 2.68 -0.40
CA ALA A 477 -21.12 2.81 -0.64
C ALA A 477 -21.50 2.63 -2.13
N SER A 478 -20.55 2.71 -3.06
CA SER A 478 -20.81 2.75 -4.50
C SER A 478 -21.36 1.42 -5.04
N PRO A 479 -22.12 1.45 -6.15
CA PRO A 479 -22.49 0.24 -6.88
C PRO A 479 -21.29 -0.59 -7.38
N ALA A 480 -20.15 0.05 -7.63
CA ALA A 480 -18.93 -0.65 -8.08
C ALA A 480 -18.42 -1.67 -7.05
N LEU A 481 -18.70 -1.48 -5.75
CA LEU A 481 -18.33 -2.43 -4.72
C LEU A 481 -19.09 -3.76 -4.81
N VAL A 482 -20.34 -3.73 -5.25
CA VAL A 482 -21.27 -4.88 -5.23
C VAL A 482 -21.44 -5.53 -6.61
N HIS A 483 -20.84 -4.99 -7.65
CA HIS A 483 -20.92 -5.54 -9.00
C HIS A 483 -19.54 -5.82 -9.60
N ARG A 484 -19.47 -6.77 -10.52
CA ARG A 484 -18.33 -6.95 -11.44
C ARG A 484 -18.85 -7.27 -12.86
N VAL A 485 -18.04 -7.00 -13.86
CA VAL A 485 -18.30 -7.46 -15.22
C VAL A 485 -18.12 -8.99 -15.28
N ARG A 486 -18.98 -9.67 -16.00
CA ARG A 486 -18.94 -11.13 -16.21
C ARG A 486 -17.72 -11.55 -16.98
#